data_ceb6d16d1ca535e7afb341f3a4f92cab
#
_entry.id   ceb6d16d1ca535e7afb341f3a4f92cab
#
_cell.length_a   1.000
_cell.length_b   1.000
_cell.length_c   1.000
_cell.angle_alpha   90.00
_cell.angle_beta   90.00
_cell.angle_gamma   90.00
#
_symmetry.space_group_name_H-M   'P 1'
#
loop_
_entity.id
_entity.type
_entity.pdbx_description
1 polymer ?
#
loop_
_entity_poly.entity_id
_entity_poly.type
_entity_poly.pdbx_seq_one_letter_code
_entity_poly.pdbx_strand_id
1 'polypeptide(L)'
;REQQVTAWHRHIFGGRFGIATLTVSDYANITTGTKLTFTKSDGTTVNFNSTTGTAGTDQFKTETSNNATATNLKTAINTHADFTATVASAVVTITETSPGATGYLAIKSFDSTRLTAVSESKAAIESVSVIPTDDTEYQVWVIIKRTVNSITRRYVEYLNVFDFDQTDNTTFNFLDSALSYSGVAVSTISGLDHLEGQVVGILADGATHPNKTVASGAISLDRSSKNVKVGLNYTSLL
;
A
#
# COMPACT_ATOMS: atom_id res chain seq x y z
N ARG A 1 -23.44 12.80 31.92
CA ARG A 1 -23.56 11.41 31.40
C ARG A 1 -22.69 11.34 30.18
N GLU A 2 -21.52 10.72 30.29
CA GLU A 2 -20.71 10.34 29.14
C GLU A 2 -21.49 9.29 28.35
N GLN A 3 -21.79 9.59 27.12
CA GLN A 3 -22.27 8.59 26.19
C GLN A 3 -21.05 7.81 25.67
N GLN A 4 -20.85 6.61 26.18
CA GLN A 4 -19.90 5.69 25.56
C GLN A 4 -20.47 5.27 24.20
N VAL A 5 -19.95 5.89 23.14
CA VAL A 5 -20.26 5.48 21.77
C VAL A 5 -19.20 4.46 21.37
N THR A 6 -19.60 3.20 21.29
CA THR A 6 -18.74 2.16 20.69
C THR A 6 -19.02 2.15 19.19
N ALA A 7 -18.06 2.60 18.41
CA ALA A 7 -18.12 2.53 16.95
C ALA A 7 -17.17 1.44 16.44
N TRP A 8 -17.68 0.56 15.58
CA TRP A 8 -16.85 -0.37 14.84
C TRP A 8 -16.36 0.30 13.57
N HIS A 9 -15.07 0.28 13.32
CA HIS A 9 -14.50 0.76 12.07
C HIS A 9 -13.57 -0.29 11.48
N ARG A 10 -13.42 -0.26 10.17
CA ARG A 10 -12.46 -1.08 9.47
C ARG A 10 -11.10 -0.37 9.46
N HIS A 11 -10.13 -0.93 10.14
CA HIS A 11 -8.75 -0.46 10.09
C HIS A 11 -8.05 -1.07 8.87
N ILE A 12 -7.48 -0.22 8.05
CA ILE A 12 -6.68 -0.62 6.89
C ILE A 12 -5.24 -0.19 7.14
N PHE A 13 -4.38 -1.18 7.30
CA PHE A 13 -2.96 -0.95 7.58
C PHE A 13 -2.27 -0.17 6.47
N GLY A 14 -1.46 0.81 6.84
CA GLY A 14 -0.69 1.64 5.92
C GLY A 14 0.45 0.89 5.19
N GLY A 15 1.04 1.56 4.20
CA GLY A 15 2.22 1.08 3.49
C GLY A 15 1.95 0.02 2.42
N ARG A 16 0.78 0.04 1.80
CA ARG A 16 0.38 -0.94 0.80
C ARG A 16 0.32 -0.34 -0.60
N PHE A 17 1.07 -0.98 -1.51
CA PHE A 17 0.88 -0.80 -2.95
C PHE A 17 0.06 -1.97 -3.48
N GLY A 18 -0.99 -1.68 -4.23
CA GLY A 18 -1.72 -2.70 -4.96
C GLY A 18 -0.82 -3.32 -6.02
N ILE A 19 -0.75 -4.65 -6.08
CA ILE A 19 -0.01 -5.38 -7.10
C ILE A 19 -0.92 -6.42 -7.70
N ALA A 20 -0.81 -6.56 -9.04
CA ALA A 20 -1.51 -7.60 -9.79
C ALA A 20 -0.61 -8.11 -10.91
N THR A 21 -0.86 -9.33 -11.35
CA THR A 21 -0.27 -9.88 -12.56
C THR A 21 -1.34 -10.11 -13.60
N LEU A 22 -0.96 -9.94 -14.86
CA LEU A 22 -1.81 -10.23 -16.01
C LEU A 22 -1.04 -11.07 -17.01
N THR A 23 -1.57 -12.25 -17.32
CA THR A 23 -0.96 -13.20 -18.24
C THR A 23 -1.70 -13.19 -19.59
N VAL A 24 -0.97 -13.01 -20.67
CA VAL A 24 -1.47 -13.15 -22.05
C VAL A 24 -1.24 -14.60 -22.50
N SER A 25 -2.31 -15.36 -22.69
CA SER A 25 -2.22 -16.79 -23.07
C SER A 25 -2.52 -17.07 -24.54
N ASP A 26 -3.30 -16.21 -25.20
CA ASP A 26 -3.68 -16.39 -26.61
C ASP A 26 -3.96 -15.03 -27.27
N TYR A 27 -2.90 -14.34 -27.71
CA TYR A 27 -3.00 -13.00 -28.31
C TYR A 27 -3.85 -12.98 -29.59
N ALA A 28 -3.80 -14.05 -30.37
CA ALA A 28 -4.42 -14.11 -31.70
C ALA A 28 -5.95 -14.04 -31.64
N ASN A 29 -6.52 -14.51 -30.55
CA ASN A 29 -7.97 -14.55 -30.34
C ASN A 29 -8.49 -13.46 -29.40
N ILE A 30 -7.63 -12.52 -28.95
CA ILE A 30 -8.10 -11.32 -28.22
C ILE A 30 -8.78 -10.39 -29.23
N THR A 31 -10.06 -10.15 -29.06
CA THR A 31 -10.83 -9.28 -29.96
C THR A 31 -10.54 -7.81 -29.65
N THR A 32 -10.53 -6.97 -30.71
CA THR A 32 -10.44 -5.51 -30.55
C THR A 32 -11.54 -5.00 -29.63
N GLY A 33 -11.19 -4.13 -28.68
CA GLY A 33 -12.12 -3.59 -27.68
C GLY A 33 -12.26 -4.46 -26.43
N THR A 34 -11.53 -5.59 -26.31
CA THR A 34 -11.48 -6.34 -25.05
C THR A 34 -10.99 -5.44 -23.94
N LYS A 35 -11.82 -5.29 -22.91
CA LYS A 35 -11.61 -4.34 -21.81
C LYS A 35 -10.93 -4.99 -20.63
N LEU A 36 -9.97 -4.27 -20.06
CA LEU A 36 -9.40 -4.50 -18.74
C LEU A 36 -9.81 -3.35 -17.85
N THR A 37 -10.42 -3.61 -16.70
CA THR A 37 -10.75 -2.60 -15.70
C THR A 37 -9.85 -2.81 -14.48
N PHE A 38 -9.03 -1.82 -14.18
CA PHE A 38 -8.18 -1.77 -12.99
C PHE A 38 -8.90 -0.95 -11.93
N THR A 39 -9.20 -1.55 -10.81
CA THR A 39 -9.72 -0.84 -9.62
C THR A 39 -8.56 -0.66 -8.66
N LYS A 40 -8.14 0.59 -8.49
CA LYS A 40 -7.03 0.96 -7.61
C LYS A 40 -7.38 0.76 -6.13
N SER A 41 -6.36 0.75 -5.31
CA SER A 41 -6.51 0.62 -3.86
C SER A 41 -7.26 1.80 -3.20
N ASP A 42 -7.43 2.93 -3.88
CA ASP A 42 -8.27 4.07 -3.48
C ASP A 42 -9.74 3.94 -3.94
N GLY A 43 -10.08 2.87 -4.68
CA GLY A 43 -11.41 2.60 -5.23
C GLY A 43 -11.68 3.22 -6.60
N THR A 44 -10.78 4.04 -7.13
CA THR A 44 -10.94 4.61 -8.48
C THR A 44 -10.61 3.57 -9.57
N THR A 45 -11.13 3.77 -10.78
CA THR A 45 -10.96 2.80 -11.87
C THR A 45 -10.28 3.41 -13.08
N VAL A 46 -9.39 2.62 -13.68
CA VAL A 46 -8.74 2.90 -14.97
C VAL A 46 -9.03 1.75 -15.93
N ASN A 47 -9.27 2.07 -17.20
CA ASN A 47 -9.61 1.05 -18.21
C ASN A 47 -8.57 1.04 -19.32
N PHE A 48 -8.15 -0.17 -19.71
CA PHE A 48 -7.33 -0.39 -20.90
C PHE A 48 -8.09 -1.27 -21.89
N ASN A 49 -7.99 -0.96 -23.17
CA ASN A 49 -8.69 -1.71 -24.23
C ASN A 49 -7.70 -2.29 -25.24
N SER A 50 -7.97 -3.50 -25.71
CA SER A 50 -7.18 -4.08 -26.79
C SER A 50 -7.49 -3.45 -28.16
N THR A 51 -6.51 -3.42 -29.04
CA THR A 51 -6.68 -3.06 -30.45
C THR A 51 -5.76 -3.91 -31.33
N THR A 52 -6.19 -4.19 -32.55
CA THR A 52 -5.35 -4.77 -33.60
C THR A 52 -4.73 -3.71 -34.50
N GLY A 53 -5.23 -2.46 -34.43
CA GLY A 53 -4.71 -1.31 -35.16
C GLY A 53 -3.63 -0.56 -34.39
N THR A 54 -3.44 0.72 -34.73
CA THR A 54 -2.57 1.63 -33.96
C THR A 54 -3.17 1.89 -32.59
N ALA A 55 -2.40 1.65 -31.52
CA ALA A 55 -2.86 1.88 -30.16
C ALA A 55 -2.93 3.40 -29.87
N GLY A 56 -4.07 3.85 -29.35
CA GLY A 56 -4.28 5.19 -28.80
C GLY A 56 -4.04 5.23 -27.29
N THR A 57 -4.50 6.29 -26.65
CA THR A 57 -4.47 6.42 -25.19
C THR A 57 -5.25 5.28 -24.54
N ASP A 58 -4.68 4.70 -23.48
CA ASP A 58 -5.27 3.57 -22.75
C ASP A 58 -5.61 2.35 -23.64
N GLN A 59 -4.86 2.18 -24.71
CA GLN A 59 -4.98 1.03 -25.58
C GLN A 59 -3.67 0.26 -25.69
N PHE A 60 -3.78 -1.05 -25.79
CA PHE A 60 -2.65 -1.93 -26.07
C PHE A 60 -2.89 -2.74 -27.35
N LYS A 61 -1.86 -2.86 -28.18
CA LYS A 61 -1.94 -3.61 -29.42
C LYS A 61 -1.75 -5.09 -29.18
N THR A 62 -2.64 -5.91 -29.76
CA THR A 62 -2.49 -7.36 -29.84
C THR A 62 -1.79 -7.70 -31.14
N GLU A 63 -0.59 -8.27 -31.06
CA GLU A 63 0.19 -8.58 -32.28
C GLU A 63 1.28 -9.64 -32.05
N THR A 64 1.58 -10.35 -33.13
CA THR A 64 2.72 -11.25 -33.34
C THR A 64 2.93 -12.39 -32.33
N SER A 65 2.76 -12.18 -31.03
CA SER A 65 2.90 -13.20 -29.99
C SER A 65 2.31 -12.74 -28.65
N ASN A 66 2.15 -13.68 -27.72
CA ASN A 66 1.76 -13.37 -26.33
C ASN A 66 2.75 -12.42 -25.68
N ASN A 67 4.05 -12.62 -25.91
CA ASN A 67 5.12 -11.77 -25.33
C ASN A 67 5.09 -10.35 -25.91
N ALA A 68 4.88 -10.19 -27.22
CA ALA A 68 4.76 -8.89 -27.86
C ALA A 68 3.52 -8.14 -27.35
N THR A 69 2.38 -8.82 -27.26
CA THR A 69 1.15 -8.26 -26.71
C THR A 69 1.31 -7.86 -25.24
N ALA A 70 1.98 -8.67 -24.41
CA ALA A 70 2.29 -8.35 -23.03
C ALA A 70 3.23 -7.12 -22.92
N THR A 71 4.19 -6.98 -23.83
CA THR A 71 5.08 -5.82 -23.90
C THR A 71 4.30 -4.55 -24.26
N ASN A 72 3.38 -4.63 -25.20
CA ASN A 72 2.51 -3.51 -25.58
C ASN A 72 1.59 -3.10 -24.43
N LEU A 73 1.01 -4.08 -23.72
CA LEU A 73 0.20 -3.83 -22.53
C LEU A 73 1.01 -3.16 -21.43
N LYS A 74 2.22 -3.65 -21.13
CA LYS A 74 3.15 -3.00 -20.18
C LYS A 74 3.42 -1.54 -20.58
N THR A 75 3.63 -1.29 -21.88
CA THR A 75 3.88 0.07 -22.40
C THR A 75 2.66 0.96 -22.19
N ALA A 76 1.47 0.50 -22.53
CA ALA A 76 0.22 1.24 -22.31
C ALA A 76 0.00 1.56 -20.81
N ILE A 77 0.24 0.60 -19.91
CA ILE A 77 0.08 0.81 -18.48
C ILE A 77 1.08 1.87 -17.96
N ASN A 78 2.33 1.83 -18.41
CA ASN A 78 3.36 2.77 -17.98
C ASN A 78 3.16 4.20 -18.52
N THR A 79 2.24 4.45 -19.45
CA THR A 79 1.83 5.81 -19.81
C THR A 79 0.93 6.45 -18.75
N HIS A 80 0.36 5.64 -17.87
CA HIS A 80 -0.53 6.10 -16.80
C HIS A 80 0.24 6.34 -15.51
N ALA A 81 0.16 7.55 -14.96
CA ALA A 81 0.93 7.96 -13.78
C ALA A 81 0.66 7.12 -12.52
N ASP A 82 -0.50 6.47 -12.45
CA ASP A 82 -0.93 5.67 -11.30
C ASP A 82 -0.27 4.30 -11.21
N PHE A 83 0.42 3.85 -12.26
CA PHE A 83 0.96 2.50 -12.32
C PHE A 83 2.41 2.46 -12.80
N THR A 84 3.12 1.44 -12.34
CA THR A 84 4.34 0.95 -12.95
C THR A 84 4.14 -0.51 -13.34
N ALA A 85 4.60 -0.89 -14.54
CA ALA A 85 4.49 -2.25 -15.02
C ALA A 85 5.83 -2.78 -15.51
N THR A 86 6.10 -4.03 -15.20
CA THR A 86 7.22 -4.82 -15.75
C THR A 86 6.67 -6.02 -16.49
N VAL A 87 7.46 -6.58 -17.42
CA VAL A 87 7.07 -7.74 -18.20
C VAL A 87 8.14 -8.83 -18.14
N ALA A 88 7.70 -10.07 -17.93
CA ALA A 88 8.54 -11.24 -18.03
C ALA A 88 7.79 -12.27 -18.93
N SER A 89 8.30 -12.48 -20.15
CA SER A 89 7.60 -13.27 -21.18
C SER A 89 6.19 -12.74 -21.44
N ALA A 90 5.17 -13.56 -21.27
CA ALA A 90 3.76 -13.20 -21.46
C ALA A 90 3.07 -12.67 -20.18
N VAL A 91 3.82 -12.45 -19.09
CA VAL A 91 3.27 -12.00 -17.80
C VAL A 91 3.68 -10.56 -17.55
N VAL A 92 2.69 -9.71 -17.33
CA VAL A 92 2.85 -8.31 -16.92
C VAL A 92 2.58 -8.21 -15.41
N THR A 93 3.55 -7.73 -14.65
CA THR A 93 3.37 -7.39 -13.23
C THR A 93 3.13 -5.89 -13.12
N ILE A 94 2.03 -5.53 -12.51
CA ILE A 94 1.54 -4.14 -12.36
C ILE A 94 1.60 -3.77 -10.88
N THR A 95 2.17 -2.61 -10.59
CA THR A 95 2.23 -2.05 -9.23
C THR A 95 1.68 -0.63 -9.26
N GLU A 96 0.83 -0.29 -8.31
CA GLU A 96 0.41 1.10 -8.10
C GLU A 96 1.60 1.97 -7.69
N THR A 97 1.63 3.23 -8.13
CA THR A 97 2.68 4.19 -7.76
C THR A 97 2.44 4.84 -6.40
N SER A 98 1.21 4.80 -5.92
CA SER A 98 0.81 5.35 -4.62
C SER A 98 0.07 4.30 -3.80
N PRO A 99 0.34 4.19 -2.50
CA PRO A 99 -0.40 3.30 -1.63
C PRO A 99 -1.83 3.83 -1.46
N GLY A 100 -2.81 2.94 -1.51
CA GLY A 100 -4.21 3.27 -1.25
C GLY A 100 -4.75 2.54 -0.03
N ALA A 101 -5.99 2.89 0.33
CA ALA A 101 -6.64 2.42 1.54
C ALA A 101 -6.76 0.88 1.63
N THR A 102 -6.94 0.18 0.51
CA THR A 102 -7.10 -1.29 0.52
C THR A 102 -5.81 -2.04 0.28
N GLY A 103 -4.77 -1.41 -0.28
CA GLY A 103 -3.55 -2.06 -0.72
C GLY A 103 -3.80 -3.20 -1.72
N TYR A 104 -4.88 -3.13 -2.47
CA TYR A 104 -5.34 -4.17 -3.36
C TYR A 104 -5.70 -3.59 -4.72
N LEU A 105 -4.94 -3.98 -5.74
CA LEU A 105 -5.24 -3.68 -7.13
C LEU A 105 -6.08 -4.82 -7.70
N ALA A 106 -7.36 -4.56 -7.96
CA ALA A 106 -8.22 -5.52 -8.63
C ALA A 106 -8.18 -5.30 -10.14
N ILE A 107 -7.96 -6.35 -10.90
CA ILE A 107 -8.06 -6.32 -12.37
C ILE A 107 -9.20 -7.24 -12.80
N LYS A 108 -10.21 -6.66 -13.44
CA LYS A 108 -11.27 -7.38 -14.11
C LYS A 108 -10.94 -7.46 -15.61
N SER A 109 -10.68 -8.66 -16.10
CA SER A 109 -10.57 -8.94 -17.53
C SER A 109 -11.93 -9.33 -18.07
N PHE A 110 -12.33 -8.74 -19.21
CA PHE A 110 -13.55 -9.12 -19.92
C PHE A 110 -13.29 -10.28 -20.90
N ASP A 111 -12.05 -10.75 -20.98
CA ASP A 111 -11.65 -12.01 -21.63
C ASP A 111 -10.66 -12.77 -20.72
N SER A 112 -11.18 -13.31 -19.63
CA SER A 112 -10.37 -13.98 -18.60
C SER A 112 -9.71 -15.28 -19.08
N THR A 113 -10.14 -15.82 -20.21
CA THR A 113 -9.55 -17.01 -20.81
C THR A 113 -8.21 -16.69 -21.48
N ARG A 114 -8.09 -15.52 -22.11
CA ARG A 114 -6.90 -15.10 -22.88
C ARG A 114 -6.04 -14.07 -22.15
N LEU A 115 -6.67 -13.32 -21.25
CA LEU A 115 -6.07 -12.30 -20.39
C LEU A 115 -6.40 -12.64 -18.95
N THR A 116 -5.61 -13.52 -18.34
CA THR A 116 -5.83 -13.97 -16.96
C THR A 116 -5.21 -12.99 -15.98
N ALA A 117 -6.03 -12.37 -15.15
CA ALA A 117 -5.61 -11.46 -14.12
C ALA A 117 -5.58 -12.14 -12.76
N VAL A 118 -4.51 -11.92 -11.99
CA VAL A 118 -4.37 -12.35 -10.60
C VAL A 118 -3.99 -11.13 -9.79
N SER A 119 -4.85 -10.75 -8.87
CA SER A 119 -4.60 -9.66 -7.92
C SER A 119 -3.93 -10.22 -6.67
N GLU A 120 -2.82 -9.61 -6.27
CA GLU A 120 -2.12 -10.02 -5.06
C GLU A 120 -2.49 -9.09 -3.90
N SER A 121 -3.06 -9.65 -2.85
CA SER A 121 -3.20 -8.93 -1.59
C SER A 121 -1.87 -8.95 -0.85
N LYS A 122 -1.21 -7.80 -0.71
CA LYS A 122 0.19 -7.75 -0.23
C LYS A 122 0.41 -7.35 1.21
N ALA A 123 -0.57 -6.90 1.93
CA ALA A 123 -0.44 -6.90 3.35
C ALA A 123 -1.58 -7.70 3.92
N ALA A 124 -1.25 -8.74 4.58
CA ALA A 124 -2.22 -9.58 5.23
C ALA A 124 -1.82 -9.69 6.69
N ILE A 125 -2.80 -9.60 7.57
CA ILE A 125 -2.66 -10.18 8.88
C ILE A 125 -2.62 -11.69 8.64
N GLU A 126 -1.48 -12.31 8.90
CA GLU A 126 -1.32 -13.75 8.76
C GLU A 126 -1.71 -14.50 10.04
N SER A 127 -1.59 -13.85 11.19
CA SER A 127 -1.96 -14.41 12.48
C SER A 127 -2.36 -13.33 13.46
N VAL A 128 -3.26 -13.68 14.37
CA VAL A 128 -3.70 -12.83 15.49
C VAL A 128 -3.63 -13.66 16.76
N SER A 129 -3.09 -13.08 17.83
CA SER A 129 -3.09 -13.68 19.16
C SER A 129 -3.45 -12.62 20.21
N VAL A 130 -4.14 -13.03 21.24
CA VAL A 130 -4.45 -12.19 22.40
C VAL A 130 -3.55 -12.62 23.53
N ILE A 131 -2.78 -11.70 24.07
CA ILE A 131 -1.85 -11.97 25.18
C ILE A 131 -2.38 -11.25 26.42
N PRO A 132 -2.65 -11.97 27.52
CA PRO A 132 -2.97 -11.36 28.79
C PRO A 132 -1.79 -10.53 29.28
N THR A 133 -2.05 -9.31 29.72
CA THR A 133 -1.08 -8.49 30.44
C THR A 133 -1.34 -8.57 31.95
N ASP A 134 -0.42 -8.10 32.78
CA ASP A 134 -0.58 -8.11 34.24
C ASP A 134 -1.72 -7.19 34.74
N ASP A 135 -2.18 -6.29 33.88
CA ASP A 135 -3.34 -5.45 34.11
C ASP A 135 -4.62 -6.09 33.53
N THR A 136 -5.74 -5.45 33.77
CA THR A 136 -7.09 -5.91 33.37
C THR A 136 -7.32 -5.91 31.85
N GLU A 137 -6.33 -5.55 31.05
CA GLU A 137 -6.42 -5.42 29.60
C GLU A 137 -5.65 -6.52 28.88
N TYR A 138 -6.18 -6.91 27.71
CA TYR A 138 -5.53 -7.85 26.81
C TYR A 138 -4.91 -7.10 25.65
N GLN A 139 -3.68 -7.48 25.28
CA GLN A 139 -3.05 -6.95 24.08
C GLN A 139 -3.34 -7.86 22.88
N VAL A 140 -3.77 -7.26 21.78
CA VAL A 140 -3.93 -7.95 20.51
C VAL A 140 -2.64 -7.85 19.71
N TRP A 141 -1.99 -8.99 19.51
CA TRP A 141 -0.77 -9.11 18.72
C TRP A 141 -1.09 -9.67 17.34
N VAL A 142 -0.43 -9.14 16.33
CA VAL A 142 -0.65 -9.50 14.94
C VAL A 142 0.67 -9.79 14.25
N ILE A 143 0.67 -10.80 13.37
CA ILE A 143 1.75 -10.99 12.41
C ILE A 143 1.28 -10.39 11.09
N ILE A 144 1.96 -9.32 10.67
CA ILE A 144 1.63 -8.60 9.44
C ILE A 144 2.73 -8.85 8.40
N LYS A 145 2.31 -9.29 7.23
CA LYS A 145 3.18 -9.41 6.07
C LYS A 145 3.12 -8.10 5.27
N ARG A 146 4.26 -7.44 5.06
CA ARG A 146 4.41 -6.23 4.23
C ARG A 146 5.54 -6.39 3.23
N THR A 147 5.44 -5.69 2.10
CA THR A 147 6.54 -5.56 1.16
C THR A 147 7.18 -4.18 1.36
N VAL A 148 8.41 -4.19 1.84
CA VAL A 148 9.21 -2.99 2.11
C VAL A 148 10.48 -3.08 1.26
N ASN A 149 10.79 -2.05 0.51
CA ASN A 149 11.93 -2.01 -0.42
C ASN A 149 12.00 -3.25 -1.33
N SER A 150 10.86 -3.62 -1.95
CA SER A 150 10.68 -4.78 -2.83
C SER A 150 10.90 -6.15 -2.16
N ILE A 151 11.10 -6.20 -0.85
CA ILE A 151 11.29 -7.44 -0.08
C ILE A 151 10.07 -7.68 0.80
N THR A 152 9.48 -8.86 0.69
CA THR A 152 8.38 -9.27 1.58
C THR A 152 8.94 -9.72 2.92
N ARG A 153 8.48 -9.08 3.99
CA ARG A 153 8.86 -9.38 5.37
C ARG A 153 7.62 -9.55 6.26
N ARG A 154 7.81 -10.23 7.37
CA ARG A 154 6.82 -10.38 8.43
C ARG A 154 7.22 -9.55 9.62
N TYR A 155 6.27 -8.80 10.16
CA TYR A 155 6.42 -7.97 11.35
C TYR A 155 5.48 -8.48 12.43
N VAL A 156 5.97 -8.54 13.65
CA VAL A 156 5.15 -8.80 14.83
C VAL A 156 4.84 -7.46 15.44
N GLU A 157 3.57 -7.10 15.47
CA GLU A 157 3.09 -5.82 15.97
C GLU A 157 1.96 -6.07 16.98
N TYR A 158 1.70 -5.10 17.83
CA TYR A 158 0.54 -5.12 18.71
C TYR A 158 -0.29 -3.86 18.54
N LEU A 159 -1.60 -4.00 18.73
CA LEU A 159 -2.51 -2.86 18.74
C LEU A 159 -2.33 -2.16 20.10
N ASN A 160 -1.86 -0.92 20.03
CA ASN A 160 -1.76 -0.08 21.23
C ASN A 160 -3.15 0.42 21.61
N VAL A 161 -3.39 0.56 22.91
CA VAL A 161 -4.64 1.15 23.42
C VAL A 161 -4.61 2.65 23.11
N PHE A 162 -5.71 3.16 22.55
CA PHE A 162 -5.90 4.59 22.38
C PHE A 162 -6.37 5.18 23.72
N ASP A 163 -5.49 5.89 24.38
CA ASP A 163 -5.86 6.69 25.53
C ASP A 163 -6.24 8.11 25.09
N PHE A 164 -7.53 8.40 25.11
CA PHE A 164 -8.06 9.71 24.72
C PHE A 164 -8.10 10.72 25.87
N ASP A 165 -7.78 10.32 27.10
CA ASP A 165 -7.76 11.19 28.28
C ASP A 165 -6.39 11.85 28.51
N GLN A 166 -5.60 11.98 27.44
CA GLN A 166 -4.28 12.58 27.51
C GLN A 166 -4.34 14.08 27.41
N THR A 167 -3.75 14.75 28.37
CA THR A 167 -3.49 16.20 28.32
C THR A 167 -2.22 16.52 27.53
N ASP A 168 -1.38 15.51 27.24
CA ASP A 168 -0.12 15.65 26.50
C ASP A 168 -0.23 15.02 25.10
N ASN A 169 -0.41 15.87 24.10
CA ASN A 169 -0.52 15.45 22.71
C ASN A 169 0.79 14.88 22.12
N THR A 170 1.92 14.97 22.81
CA THR A 170 3.18 14.35 22.39
C THR A 170 3.17 12.84 22.55
N THR A 171 2.26 12.30 23.35
CA THR A 171 2.12 10.86 23.59
C THR A 171 1.23 10.16 22.57
N PHE A 172 0.40 10.89 21.82
CA PHE A 172 -0.50 10.31 20.84
C PHE A 172 0.24 9.56 19.75
N ASN A 173 -0.30 8.41 19.38
CA ASN A 173 0.19 7.61 18.29
C ASN A 173 -0.98 7.09 17.43
N PHE A 174 -1.16 7.69 16.25
CA PHE A 174 -2.18 7.34 15.27
C PHE A 174 -1.53 6.83 13.98
N LEU A 175 -0.48 6.03 14.09
CA LEU A 175 0.31 5.53 12.97
C LEU A 175 0.51 4.03 13.10
N ASP A 176 0.53 3.33 11.97
CA ASP A 176 0.89 1.92 11.92
C ASP A 176 2.41 1.75 11.88
N SER A 177 2.91 0.61 12.39
CA SER A 177 4.35 0.29 12.42
C SER A 177 5.19 1.44 13.03
N ALA A 178 4.64 2.07 14.04
CA ALA A 178 5.18 3.33 14.55
C ALA A 178 6.43 3.12 15.40
N LEU A 179 7.38 4.05 15.24
CA LEU A 179 8.53 4.23 16.13
C LEU A 179 8.35 5.54 16.91
N SER A 180 8.69 5.50 18.18
CA SER A 180 8.66 6.66 19.07
C SER A 180 10.07 7.04 19.48
N TYR A 181 10.38 8.32 19.38
CA TYR A 181 11.59 8.92 19.92
C TYR A 181 11.22 9.91 21.02
N SER A 182 11.95 9.89 22.14
CA SER A 182 11.88 10.92 23.18
C SER A 182 13.27 11.15 23.74
N GLY A 183 13.74 12.41 23.72
CA GLY A 183 15.09 12.75 24.16
C GLY A 183 15.49 14.19 23.86
N VAL A 184 16.79 14.41 23.66
CA VAL A 184 17.28 15.72 23.22
C VAL A 184 16.74 16.06 21.84
N ALA A 185 16.56 17.35 21.54
CA ALA A 185 16.04 17.74 20.23
C ALA A 185 16.97 17.30 19.09
N VAL A 186 16.42 16.55 18.16
CA VAL A 186 17.12 16.04 16.96
C VAL A 186 16.40 16.46 15.68
N SER A 187 17.14 16.60 14.59
CA SER A 187 16.61 16.85 13.26
C SER A 187 16.60 15.60 12.36
N THR A 188 17.12 14.48 12.86
CA THR A 188 17.13 13.21 12.12
C THR A 188 16.61 12.10 13.02
N ILE A 189 15.69 11.29 12.50
CA ILE A 189 15.21 10.08 13.16
C ILE A 189 15.73 8.89 12.35
N SER A 190 16.43 7.98 13.01
CA SER A 190 16.98 6.74 12.45
C SER A 190 16.31 5.51 13.05
N GLY A 191 16.69 4.31 12.57
CA GLY A 191 16.10 3.04 13.00
C GLY A 191 14.82 2.70 12.26
N LEU A 192 14.59 3.33 11.10
CA LEU A 192 13.39 3.15 10.27
C LEU A 192 13.60 2.16 9.12
N ASP A 193 14.58 1.25 9.21
CA ASP A 193 14.88 0.26 8.17
C ASP A 193 13.66 -0.62 7.82
N HIS A 194 12.75 -0.82 8.78
CA HIS A 194 11.50 -1.54 8.58
C HIS A 194 10.49 -0.79 7.70
N LEU A 195 10.73 0.50 7.45
CA LEU A 195 9.91 1.40 6.62
C LEU A 195 10.68 1.95 5.41
N GLU A 196 11.83 1.37 5.05
CA GLU A 196 12.66 1.84 3.95
C GLU A 196 11.86 2.05 2.65
N GLY A 197 12.02 3.22 2.02
CA GLY A 197 11.31 3.62 0.81
C GLY A 197 9.84 3.99 1.00
N GLN A 198 9.28 3.89 2.23
CA GLN A 198 7.89 4.25 2.51
C GLN A 198 7.74 5.74 2.81
N VAL A 199 6.59 6.29 2.43
CA VAL A 199 6.16 7.62 2.86
C VAL A 199 5.52 7.48 4.25
N VAL A 200 6.11 8.15 5.23
CA VAL A 200 5.69 8.06 6.63
C VAL A 200 5.04 9.36 7.11
N GLY A 201 4.04 9.18 7.97
CA GLY A 201 3.45 10.26 8.76
C GLY A 201 4.32 10.56 9.97
N ILE A 202 4.30 11.79 10.43
CA ILE A 202 5.14 12.26 11.52
C ILE A 202 4.34 13.18 12.44
N LEU A 203 4.41 12.89 13.73
CA LEU A 203 4.00 13.80 14.80
C LEU A 203 5.27 14.25 15.54
N ALA A 204 5.55 15.55 15.60
CA ALA A 204 6.76 16.10 16.19
C ALA A 204 6.40 17.15 17.24
N ASP A 205 6.75 16.89 18.51
CA ASP A 205 6.39 17.71 19.68
C ASP A 205 4.89 18.05 19.74
N GLY A 206 4.04 17.04 19.48
CA GLY A 206 2.59 17.15 19.54
C GLY A 206 1.94 17.89 18.36
N ALA A 207 2.71 18.22 17.32
CA ALA A 207 2.20 18.85 16.11
C ALA A 207 2.48 17.99 14.85
N THR A 208 1.58 18.04 13.88
CA THR A 208 1.80 17.36 12.60
C THR A 208 3.01 17.95 11.88
N HIS A 209 3.74 17.09 11.22
CA HIS A 209 4.89 17.42 10.38
C HIS A 209 4.64 16.93 8.95
N PRO A 210 5.15 17.57 7.90
CA PRO A 210 5.04 17.07 6.54
C PRO A 210 5.55 15.62 6.42
N ASN A 211 4.86 14.80 5.64
CA ASN A 211 5.30 13.44 5.38
C ASN A 211 6.71 13.43 4.78
N LYS A 212 7.49 12.39 5.10
CA LYS A 212 8.82 12.16 4.55
C LYS A 212 8.93 10.76 4.00
N THR A 213 9.83 10.56 3.04
CA THR A 213 10.19 9.22 2.56
C THR A 213 11.41 8.73 3.35
N VAL A 214 11.33 7.52 3.86
CA VAL A 214 12.46 6.89 4.56
C VAL A 214 13.55 6.54 3.55
N ALA A 215 14.77 6.96 3.83
CA ALA A 215 15.94 6.67 3.02
C ALA A 215 17.12 6.31 3.94
N SER A 216 17.78 5.17 3.66
CA SER A 216 18.86 4.63 4.48
C SER A 216 18.48 4.47 5.96
N GLY A 217 17.25 3.98 6.19
CA GLY A 217 16.70 3.76 7.54
C GLY A 217 16.44 5.03 8.34
N ALA A 218 16.37 6.21 7.72
CA ALA A 218 16.23 7.48 8.40
C ALA A 218 15.33 8.47 7.65
N ILE A 219 14.89 9.52 8.38
CA ILE A 219 14.22 10.71 7.82
C ILE A 219 14.86 11.97 8.41
N SER A 220 14.79 13.07 7.68
CA SER A 220 15.17 14.40 8.15
C SER A 220 13.93 15.22 8.46
N LEU A 221 13.86 15.79 9.66
CA LEU A 221 12.79 16.68 10.11
C LEU A 221 13.09 18.12 9.64
N ASP A 222 12.04 18.87 9.33
CA ASP A 222 12.15 20.29 8.97
C ASP A 222 12.45 21.19 10.18
N ARG A 223 12.25 20.66 11.40
CA ARG A 223 12.58 21.29 12.69
C ARG A 223 13.08 20.25 13.66
N SER A 224 14.05 20.63 14.52
CA SER A 224 14.49 19.78 15.62
C SER A 224 13.37 19.58 16.62
N SER A 225 13.16 18.34 17.07
CA SER A 225 12.07 17.95 17.96
C SER A 225 12.54 16.97 19.03
N LYS A 226 11.93 17.02 20.20
CA LYS A 226 12.26 16.17 21.36
C LYS A 226 11.43 14.90 21.41
N ASN A 227 10.16 14.99 21.02
CA ASN A 227 9.23 13.88 21.00
C ASN A 227 8.74 13.68 19.57
N VAL A 228 9.04 12.54 18.98
CA VAL A 228 8.68 12.26 17.58
C VAL A 228 8.05 10.89 17.48
N LYS A 229 6.90 10.81 16.80
CA LYS A 229 6.26 9.57 16.36
C LYS A 229 6.36 9.51 14.85
N VAL A 230 6.84 8.40 14.33
CA VAL A 230 6.99 8.16 12.89
C VAL A 230 6.40 6.81 12.55
N GLY A 231 5.57 6.73 11.52
CA GLY A 231 4.97 5.46 11.10
C GLY A 231 4.18 5.60 9.81
N LEU A 232 3.48 4.56 9.45
CA LEU A 232 2.64 4.53 8.27
C LEU A 232 1.28 5.14 8.57
N ASN A 233 0.80 6.00 7.67
CA ASN A 233 -0.58 6.47 7.72
C ASN A 233 -1.53 5.30 7.44
N TYR A 234 -2.64 5.24 8.16
CA TYR A 234 -3.71 4.28 7.91
C TYR A 234 -5.02 4.97 7.59
N THR A 235 -5.96 4.22 7.06
CA THR A 235 -7.32 4.70 6.79
C THR A 235 -8.32 3.97 7.67
N SER A 236 -9.14 4.74 8.36
CA SER A 236 -10.28 4.26 9.14
C SER A 236 -11.55 4.44 8.29
N LEU A 237 -12.28 3.35 8.05
CA LEU A 237 -13.53 3.38 7.31
C LEU A 237 -14.68 3.04 8.26
N LEU A 238 -15.70 3.91 8.30
CA LEU A 238 -16.96 3.73 9.00
C LEU A 238 -17.97 3.00 8.13
#